data_94fb241d7b7e4665ed76d499e29f4440
#
_entry.id   94fb241d7b7e4665ed76d499e29f4440
#
_cell.length_a   1.000
_cell.length_b   1.000
_cell.length_c   1.000
_cell.angle_alpha   90.00
_cell.angle_beta   90.00
_cell.angle_gamma   90.00
#
_symmetry.space_group_name_H-M   'P 1'
#
loop_
_entity.id
_entity.type
_entity.pdbx_description
1 polymer ?
#
loop_
_entity_poly.entity_id
_entity_poly.type
_entity_poly.pdbx_seq_one_letter_code
_entity_poly.pdbx_strand_id
1 'polypeptide(L)'
;EKPLAPCEKQVKELFDKAKENHVYLMEAFAYQHSPYITAIKKEIEDGTIGEVRYIDSAFITSDYNKENIRMRRETLGGCTYDLGVYSTSLTLGLLNEEPAKVEASAIFSEEKIDKLTFVVMEFADGKKAAFTCGMTFATDQDRRLDRLEIDGTKGSITGTKFSFNGD
;
A
#
# COMPACT_ATOMS: atom_id res chain seq x y z
N GLU A 1 -14.70 -2.59 1.79
CA GLU A 1 -13.77 -2.19 0.73
C GLU A 1 -12.53 -1.52 1.32
N LYS A 2 -11.50 -1.32 0.50
CA LYS A 2 -10.30 -0.56 0.82
C LYS A 2 -10.25 0.75 -0.02
N PRO A 3 -9.74 1.85 0.55
CA PRO A 3 -9.56 2.05 1.99
C PRO A 3 -10.90 2.06 2.72
N LEU A 4 -10.87 1.73 4.01
CA LEU A 4 -12.09 1.58 4.81
C LEU A 4 -12.89 2.89 4.91
N ALA A 5 -12.19 4.01 5.04
CA ALA A 5 -12.76 5.35 5.05
C ALA A 5 -11.68 6.40 4.67
N PRO A 6 -12.07 7.63 4.29
CA PRO A 6 -11.12 8.65 3.82
C PRO A 6 -10.24 9.27 4.90
N CYS A 7 -10.53 9.07 6.18
CA CYS A 7 -9.71 9.60 7.27
C CYS A 7 -9.85 8.78 8.57
N GLU A 8 -8.85 8.91 9.42
CA GLU A 8 -8.77 8.23 10.72
C GLU A 8 -10.04 8.40 11.57
N LYS A 9 -10.59 9.62 11.66
CA LYS A 9 -11.81 9.90 12.43
C LYS A 9 -12.96 8.99 12.02
N GLN A 10 -13.21 8.85 10.72
CA GLN A 10 -14.29 8.01 10.20
C GLN A 10 -13.98 6.52 10.38
N VAL A 11 -12.73 6.10 10.26
CA VAL A 11 -12.30 4.73 10.58
C VAL A 11 -12.60 4.42 12.04
N LYS A 12 -12.23 5.32 12.95
CA LYS A 12 -12.52 5.16 14.37
C LYS A 12 -14.01 5.07 14.66
N GLU A 13 -14.82 5.95 14.07
CA GLU A 13 -16.29 5.92 14.22
C GLU A 13 -16.89 4.57 13.78
N LEU A 14 -16.38 4.01 12.66
CA LEU A 14 -16.81 2.70 12.16
C LEU A 14 -16.45 1.56 13.12
N PHE A 15 -15.22 1.54 13.64
CA PHE A 15 -14.82 0.53 14.63
C PHE A 15 -15.57 0.67 15.96
N ASP A 16 -15.79 1.89 16.44
CA ASP A 16 -16.57 2.13 17.66
C ASP A 16 -18.01 1.59 17.47
N LYS A 17 -18.64 1.85 16.32
CA LYS A 17 -19.97 1.32 16.00
C LYS A 17 -20.00 -0.20 15.86
N ALA A 18 -19.00 -0.79 15.25
CA ALA A 18 -18.89 -2.24 15.13
C ALA A 18 -18.78 -2.88 16.53
N LYS A 19 -17.98 -2.29 17.42
CA LYS A 19 -17.82 -2.75 18.81
C LYS A 19 -19.12 -2.61 19.61
N GLU A 20 -19.80 -1.46 19.52
CA GLU A 20 -21.08 -1.22 20.20
C GLU A 20 -22.15 -2.25 19.80
N ASN A 21 -22.13 -2.69 18.54
CA ASN A 21 -23.12 -3.62 18.00
C ASN A 21 -22.64 -5.09 18.00
N HIS A 22 -21.47 -5.38 18.56
CA HIS A 22 -20.86 -6.72 18.60
C HIS A 22 -20.75 -7.38 17.22
N VAL A 23 -20.43 -6.59 16.18
CA VAL A 23 -20.19 -7.09 14.83
C VAL A 23 -18.73 -6.99 14.47
N TYR A 24 -18.28 -7.92 13.61
CA TYR A 24 -16.93 -7.89 13.06
C TYR A 24 -16.83 -6.89 11.91
N LEU A 25 -15.80 -6.06 11.95
CA LEU A 25 -15.45 -5.12 10.88
C LEU A 25 -14.01 -5.35 10.45
N MET A 26 -13.76 -5.45 9.16
CA MET A 26 -12.45 -5.65 8.58
C MET A 26 -12.32 -4.82 7.29
N GLU A 27 -11.15 -4.23 7.07
CA GLU A 27 -10.79 -3.64 5.79
C GLU A 27 -10.45 -4.73 4.75
N ALA A 28 -10.95 -4.58 3.53
CA ALA A 28 -10.90 -5.65 2.52
C ALA A 28 -9.57 -5.70 1.76
N PHE A 29 -8.49 -6.03 2.44
CA PHE A 29 -7.19 -6.32 1.84
C PHE A 29 -7.00 -7.82 1.58
N ALA A 30 -7.44 -8.30 0.43
CA ALA A 30 -7.36 -9.72 0.07
C ALA A 30 -5.92 -10.28 0.15
N TYR A 31 -4.91 -9.50 -0.22
CA TYR A 31 -3.50 -9.92 -0.21
C TYR A 31 -3.01 -10.36 1.19
N GLN A 32 -3.55 -9.77 2.27
CA GLN A 32 -3.16 -10.10 3.65
C GLN A 32 -3.46 -11.55 4.04
N HIS A 33 -4.38 -12.20 3.30
CA HIS A 33 -4.77 -13.59 3.50
C HIS A 33 -4.06 -14.55 2.54
N SER A 34 -3.10 -14.06 1.76
CA SER A 34 -2.35 -14.91 0.83
C SER A 34 -1.24 -15.69 1.53
N PRO A 35 -0.93 -16.93 1.09
CA PRO A 35 0.23 -17.67 1.56
C PRO A 35 1.55 -16.92 1.34
N TYR A 36 1.63 -16.10 0.29
CA TYR A 36 2.78 -15.28 -0.04
C TYR A 36 3.16 -14.32 1.10
N ILE A 37 2.22 -13.54 1.60
CA ILE A 37 2.47 -12.59 2.71
C ILE A 37 2.77 -13.35 4.01
N THR A 38 2.12 -14.48 4.24
CA THR A 38 2.42 -15.36 5.38
C THR A 38 3.87 -15.87 5.34
N ALA A 39 4.34 -16.27 4.15
CA ALA A 39 5.73 -16.70 3.96
C ALA A 39 6.72 -15.55 4.20
N ILE A 40 6.48 -14.37 3.64
CA ILE A 40 7.33 -13.19 3.87
C ILE A 40 7.44 -12.85 5.37
N LYS A 41 6.31 -12.79 6.07
CA LYS A 41 6.30 -12.53 7.52
C LYS A 41 7.14 -13.56 8.28
N LYS A 42 7.00 -14.83 7.93
CA LYS A 42 7.75 -15.90 8.53
C LYS A 42 9.26 -15.76 8.30
N GLU A 43 9.70 -15.45 7.07
CA GLU A 43 11.13 -15.24 6.77
C GLU A 43 11.73 -14.07 7.56
N ILE A 44 10.95 -13.01 7.78
CA ILE A 44 11.35 -11.87 8.61
C ILE A 44 11.43 -12.28 10.09
N GLU A 45 10.39 -12.95 10.62
CA GLU A 45 10.31 -13.42 12.02
C GLU A 45 11.39 -14.44 12.36
N ASP A 46 11.70 -15.36 11.44
CA ASP A 46 12.77 -16.36 11.59
C ASP A 46 14.18 -15.73 11.49
N GLY A 47 14.29 -14.45 11.11
CA GLY A 47 15.55 -13.72 10.96
C GLY A 47 16.39 -14.18 9.77
N THR A 48 15.78 -14.80 8.76
CA THR A 48 16.46 -15.28 7.54
C THR A 48 17.22 -14.16 6.84
N ILE A 49 16.59 -12.99 6.71
CA ILE A 49 17.23 -11.78 6.13
C ILE A 49 17.90 -10.89 7.18
N GLY A 50 17.89 -11.28 8.45
CA GLY A 50 18.36 -10.47 9.58
C GLY A 50 17.36 -9.37 9.94
N GLU A 51 17.86 -8.24 10.46
CA GLU A 51 17.03 -7.07 10.77
C GLU A 51 16.64 -6.34 9.48
N VAL A 52 15.37 -6.10 9.28
CA VAL A 52 14.88 -5.30 8.14
C VAL A 52 15.42 -3.87 8.24
N ARG A 53 15.94 -3.35 7.16
CA ARG A 53 16.47 -1.96 7.06
C ARG A 53 15.71 -1.11 6.08
N TYR A 54 15.22 -1.72 5.02
CA TYR A 54 14.56 -1.00 3.93
C TYR A 54 13.45 -1.85 3.31
N ILE A 55 12.34 -1.21 2.97
CA ILE A 55 11.26 -1.78 2.15
C ILE A 55 11.00 -0.84 0.98
N ASP A 56 11.02 -1.37 -0.25
CA ASP A 56 10.60 -0.66 -1.45
C ASP A 56 9.47 -1.41 -2.14
N SER A 57 8.47 -0.67 -2.60
CA SER A 57 7.39 -1.24 -3.38
C SER A 57 6.92 -0.31 -4.48
N ALA A 58 6.37 -0.89 -5.53
CA ALA A 58 5.76 -0.10 -6.60
C ALA A 58 4.47 -0.77 -7.08
N PHE A 59 3.41 0.00 -7.18
CA PHE A 59 2.16 -0.45 -7.73
C PHE A 59 1.63 0.58 -8.74
N ILE A 60 1.87 0.32 -10.03
CA ILE A 60 1.50 1.21 -11.13
C ILE A 60 0.68 0.43 -12.14
N THR A 61 -0.44 0.99 -12.55
CA THR A 61 -1.34 0.43 -13.56
C THR A 61 -1.43 1.33 -14.79
N SER A 62 -2.13 0.85 -15.80
CA SER A 62 -2.60 1.69 -16.90
C SER A 62 -3.53 2.79 -16.41
N ASP A 63 -3.63 3.85 -17.15
CA ASP A 63 -4.55 4.94 -16.90
C ASP A 63 -6.00 4.49 -17.10
N TYR A 64 -6.93 5.22 -16.52
CA TYR A 64 -8.37 4.98 -16.63
C TYR A 64 -9.04 6.11 -17.42
N ASN A 65 -10.18 5.81 -18.04
CA ASN A 65 -11.02 6.82 -18.64
C ASN A 65 -11.64 7.74 -17.56
N LYS A 66 -12.09 8.93 -17.97
CA LYS A 66 -12.58 9.97 -17.04
C LYS A 66 -13.87 9.56 -16.30
N GLU A 67 -14.66 8.65 -16.85
CA GLU A 67 -15.90 8.16 -16.21
C GLU A 67 -15.62 7.15 -15.09
N ASN A 68 -14.41 6.60 -15.01
CA ASN A 68 -14.05 5.68 -13.94
C ASN A 68 -14.06 6.38 -12.58
N ILE A 69 -14.56 5.70 -11.55
CA ILE A 69 -14.61 6.24 -10.19
C ILE A 69 -13.24 6.67 -9.66
N ARG A 70 -12.16 6.03 -10.12
CA ARG A 70 -10.77 6.34 -9.74
C ARG A 70 -10.28 7.67 -10.28
N MET A 71 -10.99 8.22 -11.27
CA MET A 71 -10.63 9.48 -11.94
C MET A 71 -11.49 10.65 -11.48
N ARG A 72 -12.33 10.46 -10.48
CA ARG A 72 -13.26 11.47 -9.99
C ARG A 72 -13.01 11.82 -8.53
N ARG A 73 -12.97 13.09 -8.22
CA ARG A 73 -12.69 13.59 -6.87
C ARG A 73 -13.82 13.30 -5.87
N GLU A 74 -15.06 13.38 -6.32
CA GLU A 74 -16.24 13.12 -5.50
C GLU A 74 -16.36 11.66 -5.05
N THR A 75 -15.68 10.74 -5.73
CA THR A 75 -15.58 9.33 -5.36
C THR A 75 -14.26 8.98 -4.65
N LEU A 76 -13.51 9.99 -4.21
CA LEU A 76 -12.19 9.83 -3.60
C LEU A 76 -11.22 9.08 -4.52
N GLY A 77 -11.25 9.42 -5.81
CA GLY A 77 -10.33 8.86 -6.81
C GLY A 77 -8.88 9.25 -6.52
N GLY A 78 -7.98 8.63 -7.23
CA GLY A 78 -6.54 8.85 -7.13
C GLY A 78 -5.75 7.59 -6.85
N CYS A 79 -4.49 7.58 -7.28
CA CYS A 79 -3.65 6.40 -7.17
C CYS A 79 -3.26 6.10 -5.72
N THR A 80 -3.20 7.10 -4.84
CA THR A 80 -2.88 6.88 -3.43
C THR A 80 -3.98 6.08 -2.74
N TYR A 81 -5.25 6.44 -2.93
CA TYR A 81 -6.39 5.70 -2.36
C TYR A 81 -6.61 4.34 -3.00
N ASP A 82 -6.36 4.19 -4.30
CA ASP A 82 -6.62 2.90 -4.97
C ASP A 82 -5.46 1.92 -4.87
N LEU A 83 -4.23 2.39 -5.03
CA LEU A 83 -3.02 1.57 -5.15
C LEU A 83 -2.04 1.79 -3.98
N GLY A 84 -1.81 3.04 -3.57
CA GLY A 84 -0.87 3.39 -2.50
C GLY A 84 -1.23 2.77 -1.15
N VAL A 85 -2.52 2.56 -0.89
CA VAL A 85 -3.00 1.88 0.33
C VAL A 85 -2.45 0.47 0.47
N TYR A 86 -2.18 -0.26 -0.63
CA TYR A 86 -1.55 -1.59 -0.58
C TYR A 86 -0.12 -1.50 -0.06
N SER A 87 0.69 -0.61 -0.63
CA SER A 87 2.08 -0.39 -0.19
C SER A 87 2.16 0.11 1.24
N THR A 88 1.28 1.04 1.63
CA THR A 88 1.17 1.54 3.01
C THR A 88 0.82 0.41 3.98
N SER A 89 -0.26 -0.31 3.70
CA SER A 89 -0.72 -1.43 4.53
C SER A 89 0.33 -2.53 4.65
N LEU A 90 1.01 -2.86 3.54
CA LEU A 90 2.08 -3.86 3.52
C LEU A 90 3.26 -3.44 4.41
N THR A 91 3.77 -2.22 4.22
CA THR A 91 4.91 -1.70 4.98
C THR A 91 4.62 -1.68 6.47
N LEU A 92 3.49 -1.11 6.88
CA LEU A 92 3.08 -1.04 8.29
C LEU A 92 2.84 -2.45 8.87
N GLY A 93 2.24 -3.34 8.08
CA GLY A 93 1.95 -4.71 8.50
C GLY A 93 3.18 -5.62 8.61
N LEU A 94 4.25 -5.35 7.86
CA LEU A 94 5.52 -6.10 7.95
C LEU A 94 6.41 -5.57 9.08
N LEU A 95 6.47 -4.24 9.26
CA LEU A 95 7.30 -3.61 10.30
C LEU A 95 6.60 -3.60 11.66
N ASN A 96 5.27 -3.67 11.69
CA ASN A 96 4.43 -3.52 12.88
C ASN A 96 4.77 -2.24 13.67
N GLU A 97 5.02 -1.16 12.95
CA GLU A 97 5.52 0.11 13.49
C GLU A 97 4.95 1.27 12.67
N GLU A 98 4.68 2.41 13.32
CA GLU A 98 4.27 3.64 12.65
C GLU A 98 5.51 4.47 12.25
N PRO A 99 5.50 5.12 11.08
CA PRO A 99 6.60 5.98 10.67
C PRO A 99 6.65 7.25 11.54
N ALA A 100 7.86 7.64 11.93
CA ALA A 100 8.13 8.90 12.63
C ALA A 100 8.02 10.10 11.68
N LYS A 101 8.27 9.89 10.39
CA LYS A 101 8.20 10.92 9.35
C LYS A 101 7.73 10.32 8.03
N VAL A 102 6.90 11.09 7.31
CA VAL A 102 6.46 10.75 5.95
C VAL A 102 6.66 11.96 5.04
N GLU A 103 7.28 11.73 3.90
CA GLU A 103 7.42 12.71 2.82
C GLU A 103 6.78 12.15 1.55
N ALA A 104 6.04 13.00 0.83
CA ALA A 104 5.38 12.59 -0.39
C ALA A 104 5.45 13.69 -1.47
N SER A 105 5.51 13.25 -2.72
CA SER A 105 5.40 14.10 -3.90
C SER A 105 4.47 13.44 -4.91
N ALA A 106 3.60 14.22 -5.56
CA ALA A 106 2.63 13.67 -6.49
C ALA A 106 2.49 14.51 -7.77
N ILE A 107 2.14 13.84 -8.85
CA ILE A 107 1.70 14.45 -10.10
C ILE A 107 0.19 14.34 -10.16
N PHE A 108 -0.49 15.49 -10.34
CA PHE A 108 -1.95 15.58 -10.38
C PHE A 108 -2.46 15.79 -11.81
N SER A 109 -3.64 15.28 -12.08
CA SER A 109 -4.43 15.65 -13.26
C SER A 109 -5.01 17.08 -13.14
N GLU A 110 -5.63 17.57 -14.21
CA GLU A 110 -6.38 18.85 -14.19
C GLU A 110 -7.52 18.82 -13.15
N GLU A 111 -8.18 17.69 -12.97
CA GLU A 111 -9.24 17.44 -11.99
C GLU A 111 -8.72 17.25 -10.56
N LYS A 112 -7.42 17.44 -10.34
CA LYS A 112 -6.72 17.28 -9.05
C LYS A 112 -6.82 15.86 -8.47
N ILE A 113 -6.77 14.86 -9.34
CA ILE A 113 -6.59 13.45 -9.00
C ILE A 113 -5.11 13.14 -9.08
N ASP A 114 -4.55 12.55 -8.04
CA ASP A 114 -3.17 12.11 -8.04
C ASP A 114 -3.00 10.91 -8.98
N LYS A 115 -2.17 11.11 -9.99
CA LYS A 115 -1.90 10.15 -11.07
C LYS A 115 -0.66 9.31 -10.82
N LEU A 116 0.30 9.89 -10.11
CA LEU A 116 1.55 9.27 -9.74
C LEU A 116 2.02 9.88 -8.43
N THR A 117 2.26 9.04 -7.43
CA THR A 117 2.68 9.47 -6.08
C THR A 117 3.92 8.69 -5.66
N PHE A 118 4.88 9.40 -5.09
CA PHE A 118 6.10 8.89 -4.50
C PHE A 118 6.05 9.17 -3.00
N VAL A 119 6.35 8.17 -2.18
CA VAL A 119 6.31 8.29 -0.73
C VAL A 119 7.61 7.73 -0.15
N VAL A 120 8.15 8.42 0.85
CA VAL A 120 9.25 7.96 1.70
C VAL A 120 8.79 8.01 3.15
N MET A 121 9.07 6.96 3.89
CA MET A 121 8.78 6.81 5.32
C MET A 121 10.08 6.60 6.08
N GLU A 122 10.22 7.26 7.22
CA GLU A 122 11.33 7.08 8.16
C GLU A 122 10.76 6.60 9.50
N PHE A 123 11.36 5.56 10.05
CA PHE A 123 10.97 4.97 11.34
C PHE A 123 11.94 5.38 12.44
N ALA A 124 11.49 5.35 13.69
CA ALA A 124 12.25 5.86 14.83
C ALA A 124 13.60 5.16 15.05
N ASP A 125 13.71 3.89 14.69
CA ASP A 125 14.93 3.08 14.79
C ASP A 125 15.87 3.20 13.58
N GLY A 126 15.55 4.09 12.63
CA GLY A 126 16.34 4.34 11.43
C GLY A 126 16.01 3.52 10.21
N LYS A 127 15.06 2.58 10.30
CA LYS A 127 14.50 1.90 9.13
C LYS A 127 13.88 2.90 8.16
N LYS A 128 13.88 2.55 6.90
CA LYS A 128 13.23 3.34 5.84
C LYS A 128 12.31 2.49 5.00
N ALA A 129 11.29 3.12 4.46
CA ALA A 129 10.49 2.53 3.40
C ALA A 129 10.17 3.55 2.33
N ALA A 130 10.01 3.09 1.11
CA ALA A 130 9.54 3.92 0.00
C ALA A 130 8.52 3.16 -0.84
N PHE A 131 7.62 3.90 -1.47
CA PHE A 131 6.81 3.34 -2.51
C PHE A 131 6.45 4.32 -3.61
N THR A 132 6.15 3.77 -4.77
CA THR A 132 5.56 4.49 -5.89
C THR A 132 4.22 3.87 -6.25
N CYS A 133 3.18 4.66 -6.37
CA CYS A 133 1.90 4.22 -6.91
C CYS A 133 1.45 5.14 -8.05
N GLY A 134 0.76 4.58 -9.06
CA GLY A 134 0.36 5.38 -10.19
C GLY A 134 -0.64 4.71 -11.14
N MET A 135 -1.32 5.55 -11.90
CA MET A 135 -2.24 5.20 -12.98
C MET A 135 -1.78 5.95 -14.23
N THR A 136 -0.64 5.52 -14.80
CA THR A 136 0.09 6.32 -15.80
C THR A 136 0.53 5.55 -17.04
N PHE A 137 0.40 4.21 -17.05
CA PHE A 137 0.72 3.45 -18.26
C PHE A 137 -0.31 3.69 -19.35
N ALA A 138 0.09 3.48 -20.61
CA ALA A 138 -0.80 3.64 -21.73
C ALA A 138 -2.07 2.76 -21.61
N THR A 139 -3.22 3.34 -21.93
CA THR A 139 -4.55 2.70 -21.76
C THR A 139 -4.82 1.56 -22.74
N ASP A 140 -4.09 1.49 -23.83
CA ASP A 140 -4.17 0.43 -24.85
C ASP A 140 -3.41 -0.85 -24.46
N GLN A 141 -2.70 -0.82 -23.33
CA GLN A 141 -1.94 -1.95 -22.81
C GLN A 141 -2.42 -2.23 -21.38
N ASP A 142 -2.87 -3.46 -21.15
CA ASP A 142 -3.12 -3.94 -19.79
C ASP A 142 -1.76 -4.16 -19.09
N ARG A 143 -1.14 -3.05 -18.72
CA ARG A 143 0.18 -2.99 -18.15
C ARG A 143 0.14 -2.73 -16.66
N ARG A 144 0.97 -3.47 -15.92
CA ARG A 144 1.05 -3.38 -14.47
C ARG A 144 2.49 -3.53 -14.01
N LEU A 145 2.91 -2.66 -13.11
CA LEU A 145 4.09 -2.86 -12.27
C LEU A 145 3.60 -3.13 -10.85
N ASP A 146 4.01 -4.24 -10.28
CA ASP A 146 3.66 -4.66 -8.93
C ASP A 146 4.88 -5.38 -8.35
N ARG A 147 5.74 -4.61 -7.67
CA ARG A 147 7.07 -5.00 -7.20
C ARG A 147 7.21 -4.78 -5.71
N LEU A 148 7.89 -5.71 -5.05
CA LEU A 148 8.28 -5.62 -3.65
C LEU A 148 9.75 -5.98 -3.50
N GLU A 149 10.46 -5.23 -2.66
CA GLU A 149 11.82 -5.51 -2.22
C GLU A 149 11.94 -5.21 -0.72
N ILE A 150 12.53 -6.13 0.02
CA ILE A 150 12.76 -6.02 1.45
C ILE A 150 14.22 -6.34 1.71
N ASP A 151 14.98 -5.36 2.17
CA ASP A 151 16.40 -5.53 2.49
C ASP A 151 16.62 -5.62 4.00
N GLY A 152 17.35 -6.63 4.39
CA GLY A 152 17.78 -6.86 5.75
C GLY A 152 19.30 -6.88 5.89
N THR A 153 19.78 -7.08 7.11
CA THR A 153 21.22 -7.09 7.42
C THR A 153 21.95 -8.34 6.92
N LYS A 154 21.25 -9.39 6.53
CA LYS A 154 21.82 -10.69 6.09
C LYS A 154 21.35 -11.13 4.71
N GLY A 155 20.37 -10.48 4.13
CA GLY A 155 19.82 -10.83 2.83
C GLY A 155 18.62 -9.97 2.45
N SER A 156 18.00 -10.31 1.34
CA SER A 156 16.82 -9.58 0.83
C SER A 156 15.74 -10.56 0.36
N ILE A 157 14.51 -10.05 0.32
CA ILE A 157 13.36 -10.70 -0.31
C ILE A 157 12.92 -9.82 -1.46
N THR A 158 12.81 -10.39 -2.66
CA THR A 158 12.26 -9.71 -3.83
C THR A 158 11.04 -10.46 -4.33
N GLY A 159 10.05 -9.72 -4.80
CA GLY A 159 8.83 -10.32 -5.30
C GLY A 159 8.04 -9.42 -6.23
N THR A 160 7.06 -10.02 -6.87
CA THR A 160 6.11 -9.34 -7.74
C THR A 160 4.68 -9.69 -7.35
N LYS A 161 3.71 -8.93 -7.85
CA LYS A 161 2.28 -9.15 -7.60
C LYS A 161 1.89 -9.21 -6.11
N PHE A 162 2.60 -8.47 -5.27
CA PHE A 162 2.39 -8.49 -3.81
C PHE A 162 0.96 -8.12 -3.40
N SER A 163 0.26 -7.33 -4.21
CA SER A 163 -1.12 -6.92 -3.94
C SER A 163 -2.17 -8.00 -4.24
N PHE A 164 -1.72 -9.18 -4.72
CA PHE A 164 -2.56 -10.36 -4.95
C PHE A 164 -2.00 -11.59 -4.25
N ASN A 165 -1.42 -12.52 -5.03
CA ASN A 165 -0.94 -13.80 -4.53
C ASN A 165 0.59 -13.87 -4.43
N GLY A 166 1.29 -12.87 -4.96
CA GLY A 166 2.75 -12.81 -5.00
C GLY A 166 3.40 -13.84 -5.96
N ASP A 167 4.63 -13.54 -6.33
CA ASP A 167 5.59 -14.44 -6.99
C ASP A 167 6.98 -14.12 -6.43
#